data_2f424f88472b045baf4a1a0c8c1f2945
#
_entry.id   2f424f88472b045baf4a1a0c8c1f2945
#
_cell.length_a   1.000
_cell.length_b   1.000
_cell.length_c   1.000
_cell.angle_alpha   90.00
_cell.angle_beta   90.00
_cell.angle_gamma   90.00
#
_symmetry.space_group_name_H-M   'P 1'
#
loop_
_entity.id
_entity.type
_entity.pdbx_description
1 polymer ?
#
loop_
_entity_poly.entity_id
_entity_poly.type
_entity_poly.pdbx_seq_one_letter_code
_entity_poly.pdbx_strand_id
1 'polypeptide(L)'
;MFGFDPTLITFTIYIFGMLLIGVLAYYYTNNLSDYILGGRRLGSFVTAMSAGASDMSGWLLMGLPGAVYLSGLVEGWIAIGLTLGAYFNWLLVAGRLRVYTELNNNALTLPEYFHNRFATSHKLLKIVSATIILVFFTIYCASGVVAGAKLFQNLFSVEYSTALWYGALATILYTFIGGFLAVSWTDTIQATLMIFALLLTPIFVLLSIGDTAQFSSVLAQAEAAANKDFTDLFTATTPLGLLSLAAWGLGYFGQPHILARFMAAYSVKSLIKARRISMTWMVLCLGGAIGIGFFAIPYLFANPNIADTVNNEPEQVFIELAKLLFNPWIAGILLSAILAAVMSTLSAQLLISSSSITEDFYKGFIRPNASEKELVWLGRIMVLVIAALAIWIAQDENSKVLKLVEFAWAGFGSAFGPVVLFSLFWKRMTSSGAMAGMLVGAVTVFAWKEVVPADTDWFKVYEMIPGFTFGSLAIIVVSLLSSKPEQDVLDTFDKAEKAYKEAK
;
A
#
# COMPACT_ATOMS: atom_id res chain seq x y z
N MET A 1 21.04 15.95 35.06
CA MET A 1 19.72 16.26 34.47
C MET A 1 19.46 15.18 33.44
N PHE A 2 18.48 14.33 33.63
CA PHE A 2 18.01 13.44 32.55
C PHE A 2 17.36 14.36 31.49
N GLY A 3 18.12 14.71 30.47
CA GLY A 3 17.57 15.43 29.34
C GLY A 3 16.64 14.46 28.56
N PHE A 4 15.33 14.61 28.76
CA PHE A 4 14.36 13.86 27.97
C PHE A 4 14.47 14.32 26.52
N ASP A 5 14.76 13.38 25.62
CA ASP A 5 14.73 13.63 24.18
C ASP A 5 13.27 13.86 23.75
N PRO A 6 12.90 15.06 23.23
CA PRO A 6 11.54 15.34 22.80
C PRO A 6 11.03 14.39 21.74
N THR A 7 11.90 13.90 20.85
CA THR A 7 11.56 12.94 19.79
C THR A 7 11.17 11.60 20.38
N LEU A 8 11.92 11.11 21.38
CA LEU A 8 11.59 9.88 22.10
C LEU A 8 10.26 9.99 22.84
N ILE A 9 9.98 11.15 23.46
CA ILE A 9 8.73 11.38 24.17
C ILE A 9 7.55 11.38 23.19
N THR A 10 7.63 12.08 22.05
CA THR A 10 6.57 12.13 21.05
C THR A 10 6.30 10.75 20.47
N PHE A 11 7.32 9.95 20.15
CA PHE A 11 7.18 8.58 19.71
C PHE A 11 6.53 7.68 20.74
N THR A 12 6.94 7.81 21.99
CA THR A 12 6.36 7.02 23.10
C THR A 12 4.88 7.33 23.27
N ILE A 13 4.49 8.61 23.25
CA ILE A 13 3.09 9.04 23.34
C ILE A 13 2.30 8.50 22.16
N TYR A 14 2.85 8.59 20.94
CA TYR A 14 2.22 8.07 19.73
C TYR A 14 1.99 6.55 19.83
N ILE A 15 3.02 5.76 20.13
CA ILE A 15 2.93 4.30 20.23
C ILE A 15 1.94 3.89 21.32
N PHE A 16 2.00 4.54 22.48
CA PHE A 16 1.08 4.26 23.58
C PHE A 16 -0.38 4.55 23.19
N GLY A 17 -0.62 5.66 22.49
CA GLY A 17 -1.93 5.99 21.94
C GLY A 17 -2.45 4.92 20.99
N MET A 18 -1.61 4.41 20.09
CA MET A 18 -1.98 3.32 19.16
C MET A 18 -2.30 2.02 19.90
N LEU A 19 -1.50 1.66 20.90
CA LEU A 19 -1.76 0.48 21.73
C LEU A 19 -3.09 0.61 22.51
N LEU A 20 -3.40 1.78 23.04
CA LEU A 20 -4.68 2.04 23.72
C LEU A 20 -5.87 1.82 22.79
N ILE A 21 -5.82 2.33 21.56
CA ILE A 21 -6.85 2.10 20.55
C ILE A 21 -6.96 0.61 20.22
N GLY A 22 -5.83 -0.10 20.08
CA GLY A 22 -5.80 -1.53 19.90
C GLY A 22 -6.53 -2.29 20.99
N VAL A 23 -6.29 -1.95 22.24
CA VAL A 23 -6.98 -2.54 23.41
C VAL A 23 -8.48 -2.22 23.40
N LEU A 24 -8.85 -0.97 23.09
CA LEU A 24 -10.28 -0.62 22.99
C LEU A 24 -10.98 -1.41 21.89
N ALA A 25 -10.38 -1.52 20.71
CA ALA A 25 -10.95 -2.27 19.60
C ALA A 25 -11.07 -3.78 19.89
N TYR A 26 -10.18 -4.32 20.73
CA TYR A 26 -10.26 -5.71 21.17
C TYR A 26 -11.61 -6.05 21.79
N TYR A 27 -12.19 -5.18 22.61
CA TYR A 27 -13.49 -5.37 23.26
C TYR A 27 -14.66 -5.33 22.26
N TYR A 28 -14.48 -4.79 21.07
CA TYR A 28 -15.49 -4.73 20.00
C TYR A 28 -15.36 -5.87 18.97
N THR A 29 -14.33 -6.72 19.08
CA THR A 29 -14.06 -7.84 18.17
C THR A 29 -14.57 -9.14 18.77
N ASN A 30 -15.76 -9.60 18.35
CA ASN A 30 -16.42 -10.74 18.94
C ASN A 30 -16.34 -12.04 18.11
N ASN A 31 -16.16 -11.92 16.80
CA ASN A 31 -16.17 -13.03 15.86
C ASN A 31 -15.17 -12.82 14.72
N LEU A 32 -15.03 -13.81 13.84
CA LEU A 32 -14.09 -13.76 12.73
C LEU A 32 -14.44 -12.66 11.72
N SER A 33 -15.71 -12.39 11.45
CA SER A 33 -16.14 -11.30 10.56
C SER A 33 -15.75 -9.92 11.11
N ASP A 34 -15.86 -9.72 12.44
CA ASP A 34 -15.38 -8.51 13.10
C ASP A 34 -13.85 -8.41 13.00
N TYR A 35 -13.14 -9.54 13.16
CA TYR A 35 -11.69 -9.59 13.10
C TYR A 35 -11.13 -9.29 11.69
N ILE A 36 -11.78 -9.80 10.62
CA ILE A 36 -11.30 -9.70 9.23
C ILE A 36 -11.80 -8.44 8.51
N LEU A 37 -13.09 -8.06 8.70
CA LEU A 37 -13.74 -6.95 7.99
C LEU A 37 -14.50 -5.95 8.89
N GLY A 38 -14.33 -6.01 10.22
CA GLY A 38 -15.03 -5.12 11.13
C GLY A 38 -16.57 -5.24 11.02
N GLY A 39 -17.09 -6.41 10.65
CA GLY A 39 -18.51 -6.66 10.48
C GLY A 39 -19.19 -5.84 9.38
N ARG A 40 -18.42 -5.33 8.39
CA ARG A 40 -18.88 -4.44 7.31
C ARG A 40 -19.56 -3.16 7.82
N ARG A 41 -19.05 -2.58 8.90
CA ARG A 41 -19.65 -1.42 9.58
C ARG A 41 -18.86 -0.12 9.42
N LEU A 42 -17.85 -0.07 8.53
CA LEU A 42 -17.05 1.14 8.35
C LEU A 42 -17.84 2.28 7.73
N GLY A 43 -17.92 3.40 8.44
CA GLY A 43 -18.48 4.66 7.93
C GLY A 43 -17.57 5.29 6.87
N SER A 44 -18.10 6.25 6.11
CA SER A 44 -17.43 6.85 4.95
C SER A 44 -16.06 7.45 5.28
N PHE A 45 -15.92 8.13 6.42
CA PHE A 45 -14.68 8.78 6.82
C PHE A 45 -13.59 7.75 7.16
N VAL A 46 -13.92 6.78 8.02
CA VAL A 46 -12.98 5.72 8.41
C VAL A 46 -12.59 4.86 7.20
N THR A 47 -13.55 4.52 6.32
CA THR A 47 -13.25 3.79 5.08
C THR A 47 -12.27 4.55 4.19
N ALA A 48 -12.45 5.86 4.03
CA ALA A 48 -11.59 6.70 3.21
C ALA A 48 -10.17 6.80 3.78
N MET A 49 -10.07 7.13 5.07
CA MET A 49 -8.79 7.34 5.74
C MET A 49 -8.02 6.02 5.90
N SER A 50 -8.72 4.93 6.24
CA SER A 50 -8.11 3.61 6.34
C SER A 50 -7.64 3.07 4.97
N ALA A 51 -8.43 3.28 3.89
CA ALA A 51 -7.98 2.92 2.56
C ALA A 51 -6.73 3.71 2.14
N GLY A 52 -6.70 5.02 2.39
CA GLY A 52 -5.54 5.87 2.10
C GLY A 52 -4.32 5.52 2.94
N ALA A 53 -4.46 5.45 4.27
CA ALA A 53 -3.34 5.15 5.17
C ALA A 53 -2.76 3.75 4.98
N SER A 54 -3.60 2.74 4.68
CA SER A 54 -3.11 1.38 4.44
C SER A 54 -2.38 1.22 3.11
N ASP A 55 -2.62 2.11 2.16
CA ASP A 55 -1.96 2.17 0.87
C ASP A 55 -0.65 2.95 0.93
N MET A 56 -0.68 4.13 1.53
CA MET A 56 0.42 5.09 1.60
C MET A 56 1.37 4.77 2.75
N SER A 57 2.30 3.84 2.51
CA SER A 57 3.30 3.39 3.48
C SER A 57 4.50 4.33 3.61
N GLY A 58 5.59 3.86 4.20
CA GLY A 58 6.87 4.58 4.26
C GLY A 58 7.38 5.07 2.90
N TRP A 59 6.97 4.46 1.78
CA TRP A 59 7.36 4.93 0.44
C TRP A 59 6.87 6.35 0.13
N LEU A 60 5.73 6.76 0.70
CA LEU A 60 5.19 8.10 0.46
C LEU A 60 6.00 9.22 1.13
N LEU A 61 6.55 8.97 2.33
CA LEU A 61 7.33 9.97 3.06
C LEU A 61 8.84 9.83 2.83
N MET A 62 9.31 8.70 2.34
CA MET A 62 10.72 8.41 2.12
C MET A 62 11.03 8.15 0.64
N GLY A 63 10.41 7.14 0.04
CA GLY A 63 10.73 6.67 -1.30
C GLY A 63 10.42 7.69 -2.40
N LEU A 64 9.18 8.20 -2.48
CA LEU A 64 8.78 9.16 -3.49
C LEU A 64 9.51 10.51 -3.34
N PRO A 65 9.62 11.12 -2.15
CA PRO A 65 10.45 12.32 -2.00
C PRO A 65 11.91 12.10 -2.39
N GLY A 66 12.50 10.97 -2.04
CA GLY A 66 13.86 10.61 -2.44
C GLY A 66 14.03 10.45 -3.95
N ALA A 67 13.08 9.83 -4.63
CA ALA A 67 13.07 9.70 -6.08
C ALA A 67 12.96 11.06 -6.78
N VAL A 68 12.06 11.92 -6.30
CA VAL A 68 11.90 13.29 -6.82
C VAL A 68 13.16 14.14 -6.55
N TYR A 69 13.80 14.01 -5.39
CA TYR A 69 15.05 14.68 -5.09
C TYR A 69 16.16 14.32 -6.09
N LEU A 70 16.25 13.03 -6.47
CA LEU A 70 17.25 12.55 -7.42
C LEU A 70 16.95 12.89 -8.87
N SER A 71 15.70 12.80 -9.28
CA SER A 71 15.31 12.80 -10.69
C SER A 71 14.47 14.01 -11.09
N GLY A 72 13.96 14.79 -10.14
CA GLY A 72 13.09 15.94 -10.39
C GLY A 72 11.62 15.56 -10.58
N LEU A 73 10.86 16.46 -11.20
CA LEU A 73 9.41 16.36 -11.35
C LEU A 73 8.94 15.22 -12.27
N VAL A 74 9.82 14.61 -13.06
CA VAL A 74 9.46 13.43 -13.88
C VAL A 74 8.91 12.29 -13.04
N GLU A 75 9.37 12.12 -11.80
CA GLU A 75 8.84 11.12 -10.86
C GLU A 75 7.39 11.41 -10.42
N GLY A 76 6.91 12.62 -10.65
CA GLY A 76 5.51 13.00 -10.46
C GLY A 76 4.52 12.18 -11.29
N TRP A 77 4.97 11.51 -12.35
CA TRP A 77 4.14 10.58 -13.12
C TRP A 77 3.69 9.36 -12.31
N ILE A 78 4.45 8.95 -11.30
CA ILE A 78 4.00 7.95 -10.30
C ILE A 78 2.73 8.45 -9.62
N ALA A 79 2.75 9.69 -9.11
CA ALA A 79 1.61 10.28 -8.41
C ALA A 79 0.39 10.49 -9.33
N ILE A 80 0.62 10.89 -10.58
CA ILE A 80 -0.44 11.02 -11.59
C ILE A 80 -1.07 9.65 -11.86
N GLY A 81 -0.26 8.64 -12.12
CA GLY A 81 -0.73 7.27 -12.36
C GLY A 81 -1.51 6.71 -11.18
N LEU A 82 -0.96 6.83 -9.97
CA LEU A 82 -1.62 6.39 -8.73
C LEU A 82 -2.96 7.11 -8.51
N THR A 83 -3.01 8.43 -8.71
CA THR A 83 -4.26 9.20 -8.56
C THR A 83 -5.34 8.73 -9.52
N LEU A 84 -5.00 8.53 -10.79
CA LEU A 84 -5.94 8.01 -11.79
C LEU A 84 -6.38 6.58 -11.47
N GLY A 85 -5.42 5.71 -11.14
CA GLY A 85 -5.71 4.31 -10.78
C GLY A 85 -6.63 4.20 -9.57
N ALA A 86 -6.32 4.93 -8.49
CA ALA A 86 -7.17 5.00 -7.30
C ALA A 86 -8.57 5.53 -7.63
N TYR A 87 -8.67 6.62 -8.41
CA TYR A 87 -9.98 7.18 -8.78
C TYR A 87 -10.84 6.17 -9.52
N PHE A 88 -10.27 5.49 -10.53
CA PHE A 88 -11.00 4.47 -11.26
C PHE A 88 -11.32 3.23 -10.42
N ASN A 89 -10.45 2.84 -9.51
CA ASN A 89 -10.72 1.74 -8.56
C ASN A 89 -11.93 2.08 -7.65
N TRP A 90 -11.94 3.27 -7.06
CA TRP A 90 -13.08 3.75 -6.28
C TRP A 90 -14.37 3.86 -7.10
N LEU A 91 -14.28 4.29 -8.36
CA LEU A 91 -15.44 4.51 -9.23
C LEU A 91 -16.02 3.20 -9.76
N LEU A 92 -15.17 2.30 -10.20
CA LEU A 92 -15.56 1.11 -10.96
C LEU A 92 -15.68 -0.13 -10.07
N VAL A 93 -14.73 -0.33 -9.15
CA VAL A 93 -14.59 -1.57 -8.38
C VAL A 93 -15.32 -1.49 -7.04
N ALA A 94 -15.10 -0.44 -6.27
CA ALA A 94 -15.48 -0.40 -4.85
C ALA A 94 -16.94 -0.80 -4.58
N GLY A 95 -17.88 -0.14 -5.24
CA GLY A 95 -19.31 -0.42 -5.03
C GLY A 95 -19.75 -1.78 -5.53
N ARG A 96 -19.24 -2.23 -6.70
CA ARG A 96 -19.56 -3.55 -7.23
C ARG A 96 -19.01 -4.67 -6.35
N LEU A 97 -17.75 -4.55 -5.93
CA LEU A 97 -17.11 -5.53 -5.05
C LEU A 97 -17.83 -5.63 -3.70
N ARG A 98 -18.24 -4.48 -3.13
CA ARG A 98 -19.00 -4.43 -1.87
C ARG A 98 -20.29 -5.24 -1.96
N VAL A 99 -21.08 -5.02 -3.01
CA VAL A 99 -22.37 -5.70 -3.22
C VAL A 99 -22.14 -7.17 -3.55
N TYR A 100 -21.20 -7.44 -4.45
CA TYR A 100 -20.98 -8.83 -4.93
C TYR A 100 -20.50 -9.74 -3.82
N THR A 101 -19.57 -9.27 -2.97
CA THR A 101 -19.05 -10.08 -1.85
C THR A 101 -20.10 -10.36 -0.79
N GLU A 102 -21.05 -9.43 -0.57
CA GLU A 102 -22.15 -9.64 0.37
C GLU A 102 -23.18 -10.66 -0.15
N LEU A 103 -23.59 -10.51 -1.42
CA LEU A 103 -24.55 -11.43 -2.05
C LEU A 103 -23.97 -12.82 -2.27
N ASN A 104 -22.66 -12.92 -2.46
CA ASN A 104 -21.98 -14.17 -2.77
C ASN A 104 -21.45 -14.84 -1.51
N ASN A 105 -22.37 -15.36 -0.70
CA ASN A 105 -22.14 -16.05 0.57
C ASN A 105 -21.37 -15.20 1.61
N ASN A 106 -21.52 -13.87 1.58
CA ASN A 106 -20.84 -12.96 2.49
C ASN A 106 -19.32 -13.20 2.57
N ALA A 107 -18.67 -13.32 1.42
CA ALA A 107 -17.23 -13.58 1.34
C ALA A 107 -16.40 -12.57 2.16
N LEU A 108 -15.57 -13.06 3.08
CA LEU A 108 -14.76 -12.23 3.98
C LEU A 108 -13.38 -11.89 3.40
N THR A 109 -12.87 -12.73 2.51
CA THR A 109 -11.55 -12.57 1.87
C THR A 109 -11.68 -12.50 0.35
N LEU A 110 -10.66 -11.98 -0.34
CA LEU A 110 -10.61 -12.03 -1.80
C LEU A 110 -10.51 -13.45 -2.35
N PRO A 111 -9.71 -14.37 -1.78
CA PRO A 111 -9.70 -15.76 -2.22
C PRO A 111 -11.08 -16.42 -2.12
N GLU A 112 -11.81 -16.13 -1.05
CA GLU A 112 -13.18 -16.62 -0.87
C GLU A 112 -14.13 -15.98 -1.89
N TYR A 113 -14.01 -14.67 -2.16
CA TYR A 113 -14.77 -14.02 -3.20
C TYR A 113 -14.56 -14.67 -4.57
N PHE A 114 -13.33 -14.95 -4.97
CA PHE A 114 -13.06 -15.60 -6.25
C PHE A 114 -13.60 -17.04 -6.29
N HIS A 115 -13.45 -17.79 -5.21
CA HIS A 115 -14.01 -19.15 -5.10
C HIS A 115 -15.53 -19.13 -5.29
N ASN A 116 -16.23 -18.28 -4.56
CA ASN A 116 -17.67 -18.16 -4.61
C ASN A 116 -18.16 -17.58 -5.95
N ARG A 117 -17.42 -16.58 -6.52
CA ARG A 117 -17.78 -15.94 -7.80
C ARG A 117 -17.92 -16.93 -8.95
N PHE A 118 -17.10 -17.95 -8.97
CA PHE A 118 -17.09 -18.96 -10.02
C PHE A 118 -17.72 -20.29 -9.61
N ALA A 119 -18.30 -20.39 -8.41
CA ALA A 119 -18.96 -21.57 -7.84
C ALA A 119 -18.15 -22.86 -8.05
N THR A 120 -16.83 -22.79 -7.84
CA THR A 120 -15.94 -23.90 -8.12
C THR A 120 -16.09 -25.02 -7.09
N SER A 121 -16.23 -26.27 -7.53
CA SER A 121 -16.15 -27.43 -6.65
C SER A 121 -14.74 -27.64 -6.09
N HIS A 122 -13.73 -27.15 -6.79
CA HIS A 122 -12.33 -27.29 -6.42
C HIS A 122 -11.81 -26.01 -5.72
N LYS A 123 -11.19 -26.20 -4.56
CA LYS A 123 -10.63 -25.09 -3.77
C LYS A 123 -9.29 -24.54 -4.32
N LEU A 124 -8.85 -24.97 -5.50
CA LEU A 124 -7.54 -24.62 -6.06
C LEU A 124 -7.41 -23.11 -6.29
N LEU A 125 -8.46 -22.44 -6.79
CA LEU A 125 -8.46 -20.99 -6.98
C LEU A 125 -8.26 -20.23 -5.65
N LYS A 126 -8.88 -20.73 -4.57
CA LYS A 126 -8.72 -20.18 -3.22
C LYS A 126 -7.28 -20.36 -2.70
N ILE A 127 -6.68 -21.53 -2.93
CA ILE A 127 -5.27 -21.78 -2.54
C ILE A 127 -4.32 -20.88 -3.30
N VAL A 128 -4.43 -20.83 -4.63
CA VAL A 128 -3.52 -20.04 -5.47
C VAL A 128 -3.59 -18.56 -5.11
N SER A 129 -4.80 -18.00 -4.98
CA SER A 129 -4.96 -16.60 -4.59
C SER A 129 -4.43 -16.31 -3.19
N ALA A 130 -4.68 -17.17 -2.20
CA ALA A 130 -4.14 -17.01 -0.86
C ALA A 130 -2.59 -17.12 -0.84
N THR A 131 -2.02 -18.03 -1.63
CA THR A 131 -0.55 -18.17 -1.76
C THR A 131 0.08 -16.90 -2.36
N ILE A 132 -0.52 -16.34 -3.41
CA ILE A 132 -0.06 -15.09 -4.02
C ILE A 132 -0.11 -13.95 -2.98
N ILE A 133 -1.20 -13.87 -2.19
CA ILE A 133 -1.31 -12.88 -1.10
C ILE A 133 -0.15 -13.02 -0.11
N LEU A 134 0.13 -14.23 0.35
CA LEU A 134 1.19 -14.48 1.33
C LEU A 134 2.57 -14.10 0.79
N VAL A 135 2.89 -14.49 -0.44
CA VAL A 135 4.20 -14.21 -1.04
C VAL A 135 4.44 -12.71 -1.17
N PHE A 136 3.54 -11.99 -1.85
CA PHE A 136 3.76 -10.58 -2.11
C PHE A 136 3.58 -9.70 -0.87
N PHE A 137 2.68 -10.04 0.06
CA PHE A 137 2.59 -9.28 1.31
C PHE A 137 3.78 -9.51 2.23
N THR A 138 4.39 -10.70 2.26
CA THR A 138 5.61 -10.90 3.04
C THR A 138 6.73 -9.97 2.56
N ILE A 139 6.90 -9.83 1.24
CA ILE A 139 7.85 -8.89 0.64
C ILE A 139 7.46 -7.43 0.93
N TYR A 140 6.17 -7.10 0.81
CA TYR A 140 5.70 -5.74 1.09
C TYR A 140 5.83 -5.39 2.58
N CYS A 141 5.55 -6.31 3.49
CA CYS A 141 5.78 -6.13 4.93
C CYS A 141 7.26 -5.85 5.23
N ALA A 142 8.17 -6.51 4.52
CA ALA A 142 9.60 -6.24 4.67
C ALA A 142 9.96 -4.78 4.35
N SER A 143 9.32 -4.15 3.34
CA SER A 143 9.53 -2.73 3.05
C SER A 143 9.16 -1.82 4.22
N GLY A 144 8.08 -2.12 4.92
CA GLY A 144 7.67 -1.40 6.12
C GLY A 144 8.66 -1.57 7.27
N VAL A 145 9.18 -2.80 7.45
CA VAL A 145 10.21 -3.08 8.46
C VAL A 145 11.50 -2.31 8.15
N VAL A 146 11.95 -2.29 6.87
CA VAL A 146 13.12 -1.50 6.41
C VAL A 146 12.92 -0.02 6.67
N ALA A 147 11.74 0.54 6.32
CA ALA A 147 11.45 1.95 6.54
C ALA A 147 11.48 2.33 8.02
N GLY A 148 10.88 1.49 8.89
CA GLY A 148 10.97 1.65 10.34
C GLY A 148 12.40 1.56 10.86
N ALA A 149 13.19 0.59 10.39
CA ALA A 149 14.58 0.42 10.79
C ALA A 149 15.43 1.65 10.41
N LYS A 150 15.32 2.14 9.17
CA LYS A 150 16.04 3.35 8.72
C LYS A 150 15.65 4.59 9.53
N LEU A 151 14.37 4.72 9.91
CA LEU A 151 13.91 5.80 10.78
C LEU A 151 14.58 5.73 12.16
N PHE A 152 14.52 4.58 12.83
CA PHE A 152 15.10 4.41 14.17
C PHE A 152 16.63 4.51 14.15
N GLN A 153 17.29 3.96 13.12
CA GLN A 153 18.73 4.07 12.93
C GLN A 153 19.16 5.54 12.81
N ASN A 154 18.48 6.32 11.98
CA ASN A 154 18.80 7.73 11.78
C ASN A 154 18.55 8.60 13.04
N LEU A 155 17.44 8.34 13.74
CA LEU A 155 17.05 9.18 14.87
C LEU A 155 17.85 8.88 16.14
N PHE A 156 18.14 7.62 16.41
CA PHE A 156 18.74 7.18 17.67
C PHE A 156 20.18 6.72 17.54
N SER A 157 20.75 6.80 16.32
CA SER A 157 22.13 6.38 16.02
C SER A 157 22.45 4.99 16.54
N VAL A 158 21.49 4.07 16.42
CA VAL A 158 21.64 2.65 16.78
C VAL A 158 21.99 1.83 15.54
N GLU A 159 22.58 0.67 15.73
CA GLU A 159 22.86 -0.26 14.62
C GLU A 159 21.56 -0.69 13.92
N TYR A 160 21.64 -0.91 12.60
CA TYR A 160 20.48 -1.30 11.79
C TYR A 160 19.77 -2.54 12.33
N SER A 161 20.51 -3.55 12.76
CA SER A 161 19.97 -4.77 13.38
C SER A 161 19.11 -4.51 14.61
N THR A 162 19.49 -3.53 15.44
CA THR A 162 18.73 -3.10 16.62
C THR A 162 17.53 -2.25 16.22
N ALA A 163 17.73 -1.31 15.31
CA ALA A 163 16.67 -0.45 14.78
C ALA A 163 15.54 -1.26 14.11
N LEU A 164 15.90 -2.34 13.42
CA LEU A 164 14.97 -3.26 12.76
C LEU A 164 13.97 -3.87 13.76
N TRP A 165 14.43 -4.29 14.93
CA TRP A 165 13.53 -4.82 15.96
C TRP A 165 12.64 -3.73 16.57
N TYR A 166 13.15 -2.53 16.80
CA TYR A 166 12.34 -1.42 17.34
C TYR A 166 11.21 -1.03 16.40
N GLY A 167 11.52 -0.87 15.09
CA GLY A 167 10.52 -0.54 14.07
C GLY A 167 9.47 -1.62 13.90
N ALA A 168 9.87 -2.89 13.90
CA ALA A 168 8.96 -4.02 13.76
C ALA A 168 8.05 -4.19 14.99
N LEU A 169 8.62 -4.20 16.20
CA LEU A 169 7.87 -4.42 17.44
C LEU A 169 6.78 -3.37 17.66
N ALA A 170 7.06 -2.11 17.36
CA ALA A 170 6.08 -1.03 17.48
C ALA A 170 4.79 -1.34 16.70
N THR A 171 4.89 -1.95 15.52
CA THR A 171 3.74 -2.29 14.68
C THR A 171 3.09 -3.62 15.07
N ILE A 172 3.89 -4.63 15.35
CA ILE A 172 3.40 -5.99 15.60
C ILE A 172 2.50 -6.03 16.83
N LEU A 173 2.88 -5.31 17.89
CA LEU A 173 2.18 -5.37 19.17
C LEU A 173 0.70 -4.97 19.09
N TYR A 174 0.38 -3.84 18.47
CA TYR A 174 -1.01 -3.41 18.40
C TYR A 174 -1.84 -4.19 17.36
N THR A 175 -1.20 -4.64 16.26
CA THR A 175 -1.85 -5.46 15.23
C THR A 175 -2.28 -6.82 15.79
N PHE A 176 -1.41 -7.44 16.58
CA PHE A 176 -1.68 -8.71 17.27
C PHE A 176 -2.93 -8.64 18.16
N ILE A 177 -3.15 -7.50 18.84
CA ILE A 177 -4.23 -7.33 19.82
C ILE A 177 -5.56 -7.07 19.12
N GLY A 178 -5.62 -6.12 18.19
CA GLY A 178 -6.86 -5.42 17.88
C GLY A 178 -7.64 -5.83 16.61
N GLY A 179 -7.06 -6.55 15.66
CA GLY A 179 -7.71 -6.94 14.39
C GLY A 179 -8.12 -5.74 13.52
N PHE A 180 -9.09 -5.94 12.60
CA PHE A 180 -9.46 -4.97 11.56
C PHE A 180 -10.02 -3.63 12.07
N LEU A 181 -10.80 -3.66 13.15
CA LEU A 181 -11.35 -2.43 13.74
C LEU A 181 -10.24 -1.56 14.33
N ALA A 182 -9.28 -2.18 15.05
CA ALA A 182 -8.13 -1.45 15.58
C ALA A 182 -7.33 -0.79 14.46
N VAL A 183 -6.99 -1.58 13.43
CA VAL A 183 -6.25 -1.08 12.27
C VAL A 183 -7.00 0.08 11.61
N SER A 184 -8.31 -0.04 11.36
CA SER A 184 -9.08 1.01 10.70
C SER A 184 -9.21 2.29 11.53
N TRP A 185 -9.28 2.20 12.86
CA TRP A 185 -9.34 3.36 13.75
C TRP A 185 -7.97 4.04 13.88
N THR A 186 -6.90 3.26 14.04
CA THR A 186 -5.54 3.82 14.07
C THR A 186 -5.17 4.45 12.74
N ASP A 187 -5.55 3.82 11.59
CA ASP A 187 -5.35 4.36 10.25
C ASP A 187 -5.90 5.79 10.10
N THR A 188 -7.03 6.09 10.74
CA THR A 188 -7.64 7.43 10.68
C THR A 188 -6.74 8.50 11.33
N ILE A 189 -6.14 8.19 12.47
CA ILE A 189 -5.20 9.08 13.17
C ILE A 189 -3.89 9.17 12.39
N GLN A 190 -3.40 8.04 11.91
CA GLN A 190 -2.17 7.92 11.13
C GLN A 190 -2.26 8.72 9.82
N ALA A 191 -3.36 8.59 9.08
CA ALA A 191 -3.61 9.40 7.90
C ALA A 191 -3.63 10.91 8.20
N THR A 192 -4.14 11.30 9.36
CA THR A 192 -4.15 12.70 9.78
C THR A 192 -2.74 13.21 10.07
N LEU A 193 -1.89 12.42 10.74
CA LEU A 193 -0.49 12.78 10.95
C LEU A 193 0.27 12.90 9.63
N MET A 194 0.04 11.96 8.71
CA MET A 194 0.70 11.94 7.41
C MET A 194 0.40 13.19 6.58
N ILE A 195 -0.87 13.61 6.47
CA ILE A 195 -1.23 14.78 5.68
C ILE A 195 -0.63 16.07 6.27
N PHE A 196 -0.61 16.20 7.60
CA PHE A 196 0.04 17.35 8.23
C PHE A 196 1.55 17.39 7.96
N ALA A 197 2.25 16.26 8.09
CA ALA A 197 3.67 16.18 7.82
C ALA A 197 4.00 16.50 6.35
N LEU A 198 3.22 15.94 5.43
CA LEU A 198 3.42 16.12 3.98
C LEU A 198 3.07 17.53 3.49
N LEU A 199 2.17 18.25 4.15
CA LEU A 199 1.84 19.63 3.77
C LEU A 199 2.76 20.65 4.46
N LEU A 200 3.06 20.48 5.74
CA LEU A 200 3.86 21.46 6.48
C LEU A 200 5.32 21.47 6.00
N THR A 201 5.93 20.29 5.83
CA THR A 201 7.37 20.23 5.51
C THR A 201 7.74 20.98 4.22
N PRO A 202 7.10 20.74 3.05
CA PRO A 202 7.48 21.44 1.83
C PRO A 202 7.20 22.94 1.90
N ILE A 203 6.16 23.37 2.64
CA ILE A 203 5.88 24.79 2.84
C ILE A 203 7.03 25.44 3.62
N PHE A 204 7.49 24.82 4.71
CA PHE A 204 8.59 25.36 5.49
C PHE A 204 9.93 25.33 4.74
N VAL A 205 10.20 24.29 3.93
CA VAL A 205 11.38 24.27 3.03
C VAL A 205 11.34 25.46 2.09
N LEU A 206 10.20 25.68 1.41
CA LEU A 206 10.06 26.79 0.46
C LEU A 206 10.24 28.16 1.13
N LEU A 207 9.61 28.36 2.30
CA LEU A 207 9.76 29.59 3.07
C LEU A 207 11.22 29.82 3.55
N SER A 208 11.99 28.76 3.78
CA SER A 208 13.38 28.84 4.24
C SER A 208 14.35 29.19 3.12
N ILE A 209 13.99 28.96 1.84
CA ILE A 209 14.80 29.34 0.68
C ILE A 209 14.70 30.85 0.42
N GLY A 210 13.59 31.49 0.77
CA GLY A 210 13.31 32.89 0.56
C GLY A 210 12.21 33.15 -0.47
N ASP A 211 12.42 34.14 -1.35
CA ASP A 211 11.43 34.47 -2.38
C ASP A 211 11.55 33.57 -3.63
N THR A 212 10.59 33.74 -4.55
CA THR A 212 10.55 32.96 -5.80
C THR A 212 11.76 33.21 -6.72
N ALA A 213 12.35 34.42 -6.69
CA ALA A 213 13.52 34.73 -7.48
C ALA A 213 14.76 34.01 -6.95
N GLN A 214 14.91 33.96 -5.62
CA GLN A 214 15.99 33.24 -4.97
C GLN A 214 15.82 31.71 -5.18
N PHE A 215 14.62 31.19 -5.04
CA PHE A 215 14.32 29.80 -5.34
C PHE A 215 14.75 29.43 -6.77
N SER A 216 14.30 30.20 -7.78
CA SER A 216 14.60 29.92 -9.18
C SER A 216 16.10 30.04 -9.48
N SER A 217 16.79 30.99 -8.85
CA SER A 217 18.23 31.17 -9.02
C SER A 217 19.03 29.99 -8.46
N VAL A 218 18.69 29.53 -7.25
CA VAL A 218 19.38 28.38 -6.61
C VAL A 218 19.07 27.08 -7.33
N LEU A 219 17.83 26.91 -7.78
CA LEU A 219 17.43 25.73 -8.56
C LEU A 219 18.22 25.66 -9.87
N ALA A 220 18.33 26.79 -10.62
CA ALA A 220 19.11 26.84 -11.86
C ALA A 220 20.59 26.50 -11.63
N GLN A 221 21.16 26.92 -10.49
CA GLN A 221 22.55 26.55 -10.13
C GLN A 221 22.66 25.03 -9.83
N ALA A 222 21.68 24.45 -9.13
CA ALA A 222 21.64 23.01 -8.84
C ALA A 222 21.50 22.20 -10.14
N GLU A 223 20.65 22.64 -11.07
CA GLU A 223 20.46 22.02 -12.39
C GLU A 223 21.75 22.07 -13.22
N ALA A 224 22.42 23.22 -13.25
CA ALA A 224 23.69 23.35 -13.95
C ALA A 224 24.79 22.46 -13.36
N ALA A 225 24.88 22.37 -12.03
CA ALA A 225 25.83 21.52 -11.33
C ALA A 225 25.57 20.02 -11.56
N ALA A 226 24.28 19.59 -11.58
CA ALA A 226 23.86 18.23 -11.82
C ALA A 226 23.81 17.83 -13.31
N ASN A 227 23.91 18.81 -14.22
CA ASN A 227 23.64 18.65 -15.65
C ASN A 227 22.29 17.98 -15.93
N LYS A 228 21.26 18.43 -15.21
CA LYS A 228 19.89 17.92 -15.27
C LYS A 228 18.88 19.05 -15.20
N ASP A 229 17.77 18.92 -15.91
CA ASP A 229 16.57 19.74 -15.73
C ASP A 229 15.60 19.03 -14.77
N PHE A 230 15.53 19.51 -13.53
CA PHE A 230 14.66 18.94 -12.52
C PHE A 230 13.18 19.34 -12.68
N THR A 231 12.89 20.33 -13.53
CA THR A 231 11.53 20.77 -13.83
C THR A 231 10.91 20.02 -15.00
N ASP A 232 11.70 19.28 -15.77
CA ASP A 232 11.24 18.56 -16.94
C ASP A 232 10.36 17.36 -16.57
N LEU A 233 9.13 17.38 -17.06
CA LEU A 233 8.14 16.34 -16.84
C LEU A 233 8.15 15.23 -17.91
N PHE A 234 8.74 15.47 -19.08
CA PHE A 234 8.52 14.63 -20.26
C PHE A 234 9.78 14.07 -20.89
N THR A 235 10.84 14.86 -20.96
CA THR A 235 12.05 14.49 -21.71
C THR A 235 13.18 13.96 -20.83
N ALA A 236 13.02 14.05 -19.50
CA ALA A 236 13.96 13.50 -18.52
C ALA A 236 14.05 11.96 -18.56
N THR A 237 13.08 11.30 -19.22
CA THR A 237 13.07 9.85 -19.44
C THR A 237 12.46 9.48 -20.79
N THR A 238 12.55 8.20 -21.17
CA THR A 238 11.96 7.71 -22.42
C THR A 238 10.43 7.62 -22.33
N PRO A 239 9.68 7.57 -23.46
CA PRO A 239 8.24 7.32 -23.44
C PRO A 239 7.86 6.02 -22.71
N LEU A 240 8.68 4.97 -22.80
CA LEU A 240 8.49 3.75 -22.01
C LEU A 240 8.72 3.97 -20.51
N GLY A 241 9.67 4.84 -20.16
CA GLY A 241 9.88 5.26 -18.78
C GLY A 241 8.67 6.00 -18.21
N LEU A 242 8.12 6.98 -18.94
CA LEU A 242 6.89 7.68 -18.54
C LEU A 242 5.71 6.71 -18.36
N LEU A 243 5.55 5.78 -19.30
CA LEU A 243 4.52 4.75 -19.20
C LEU A 243 4.73 3.88 -17.97
N SER A 244 5.98 3.53 -17.64
CA SER A 244 6.33 2.75 -16.45
C SER A 244 5.98 3.47 -15.16
N LEU A 245 6.29 4.76 -15.05
CA LEU A 245 5.93 5.58 -13.89
C LEU A 245 4.41 5.70 -13.75
N ALA A 246 3.69 5.98 -14.84
CA ALA A 246 2.22 6.08 -14.82
C ALA A 246 1.53 4.74 -14.55
N ALA A 247 2.14 3.61 -14.93
CA ALA A 247 1.57 2.28 -14.76
C ALA A 247 1.38 1.85 -13.29
N TRP A 248 2.00 2.53 -12.32
CA TRP A 248 1.74 2.29 -10.91
C TRP A 248 0.26 2.32 -10.56
N GLY A 249 -0.54 3.13 -11.29
CA GLY A 249 -1.99 3.20 -11.12
C GLY A 249 -2.73 1.90 -11.36
N LEU A 250 -2.23 1.01 -12.23
CA LEU A 250 -2.83 -0.29 -12.51
C LEU A 250 -2.87 -1.18 -11.25
N GLY A 251 -1.91 -0.99 -10.35
CA GLY A 251 -1.80 -1.75 -9.12
C GLY A 251 -3.04 -1.65 -8.22
N TYR A 252 -3.74 -0.52 -8.22
CA TYR A 252 -4.92 -0.31 -7.37
C TYR A 252 -6.00 -1.36 -7.53
N PHE A 253 -6.20 -1.87 -8.74
CA PHE A 253 -7.23 -2.86 -9.01
C PHE A 253 -6.96 -4.22 -8.36
N GLY A 254 -5.71 -4.46 -7.96
CA GLY A 254 -5.26 -5.75 -7.43
C GLY A 254 -4.84 -5.76 -5.96
N GLN A 255 -4.88 -4.63 -5.23
CA GLN A 255 -4.36 -4.56 -3.86
C GLN A 255 -5.33 -5.11 -2.81
N PRO A 256 -5.09 -6.29 -2.21
CA PRO A 256 -6.07 -6.92 -1.32
C PRO A 256 -6.42 -6.08 -0.09
N HIS A 257 -5.45 -5.35 0.49
CA HIS A 257 -5.66 -4.52 1.67
C HIS A 257 -6.56 -3.31 1.37
N ILE A 258 -6.50 -2.72 0.18
CA ILE A 258 -7.40 -1.64 -0.25
C ILE A 258 -8.79 -2.21 -0.56
N LEU A 259 -8.86 -3.30 -1.32
CA LEU A 259 -10.11 -3.95 -1.70
C LEU A 259 -10.91 -4.43 -0.47
N ALA A 260 -10.23 -4.90 0.58
CA ALA A 260 -10.86 -5.26 1.85
C ALA A 260 -11.59 -4.07 2.51
N ARG A 261 -11.08 -2.83 2.37
CA ARG A 261 -11.77 -1.62 2.88
C ARG A 261 -13.06 -1.34 2.12
N PHE A 262 -13.09 -1.63 0.83
CA PHE A 262 -14.33 -1.54 0.04
C PHE A 262 -15.35 -2.60 0.49
N MET A 263 -14.89 -3.84 0.72
CA MET A 263 -15.74 -4.91 1.23
C MET A 263 -16.27 -4.61 2.63
N ALA A 264 -15.49 -3.93 3.47
CA ALA A 264 -15.83 -3.58 4.86
C ALA A 264 -16.74 -2.35 5.00
N ALA A 265 -16.97 -1.59 3.94
CA ALA A 265 -17.79 -0.38 3.97
C ALA A 265 -19.25 -0.67 4.30
N TYR A 266 -19.90 0.23 5.03
CA TYR A 266 -21.30 0.09 5.45
C TYR A 266 -22.26 -0.05 4.27
N SER A 267 -22.10 0.75 3.20
CA SER A 267 -22.99 0.74 2.04
C SER A 267 -22.32 1.31 0.78
N VAL A 268 -22.93 1.11 -0.40
CA VAL A 268 -22.49 1.72 -1.66
C VAL A 268 -22.52 3.27 -1.57
N LYS A 269 -23.57 3.83 -0.95
CA LYS A 269 -23.66 5.30 -0.74
C LYS A 269 -22.53 5.82 0.15
N SER A 270 -22.11 5.06 1.16
CA SER A 270 -20.96 5.44 1.99
C SER A 270 -19.64 5.45 1.21
N LEU A 271 -19.48 4.56 0.24
CA LEU A 271 -18.31 4.51 -0.64
C LEU A 271 -18.21 5.74 -1.57
N ILE A 272 -19.33 6.30 -2.03
CA ILE A 272 -19.32 7.52 -2.84
C ILE A 272 -18.77 8.71 -2.04
N LYS A 273 -19.16 8.83 -0.76
CA LYS A 273 -18.60 9.86 0.13
C LYS A 273 -17.14 9.57 0.47
N ALA A 274 -16.80 8.30 0.77
CA ALA A 274 -15.45 7.86 1.07
C ALA A 274 -14.49 8.17 -0.09
N ARG A 275 -14.89 7.92 -1.35
CA ARG A 275 -14.09 8.25 -2.53
C ARG A 275 -13.70 9.74 -2.56
N ARG A 276 -14.62 10.66 -2.31
CA ARG A 276 -14.33 12.10 -2.33
C ARG A 276 -13.30 12.47 -1.26
N ILE A 277 -13.45 11.95 -0.05
CA ILE A 277 -12.54 12.19 1.07
C ILE A 277 -11.16 11.61 0.74
N SER A 278 -11.12 10.32 0.35
CA SER A 278 -9.88 9.61 0.05
C SER A 278 -9.09 10.26 -1.09
N MET A 279 -9.76 10.64 -2.19
CA MET A 279 -9.09 11.28 -3.33
C MET A 279 -8.56 12.67 -2.98
N THR A 280 -9.29 13.48 -2.20
CA THR A 280 -8.79 14.79 -1.74
C THR A 280 -7.55 14.59 -0.87
N TRP A 281 -7.62 13.69 0.11
CA TRP A 281 -6.50 13.36 0.98
C TRP A 281 -5.28 12.88 0.18
N MET A 282 -5.50 11.96 -0.76
CA MET A 282 -4.45 11.37 -1.59
C MET A 282 -3.72 12.41 -2.46
N VAL A 283 -4.47 13.27 -3.16
CA VAL A 283 -3.87 14.32 -4.01
C VAL A 283 -3.02 15.27 -3.19
N LEU A 284 -3.50 15.67 -2.01
CA LEU A 284 -2.75 16.54 -1.11
C LEU A 284 -1.49 15.86 -0.57
N CYS A 285 -1.57 14.59 -0.18
CA CYS A 285 -0.42 13.83 0.31
C CYS A 285 0.64 13.60 -0.78
N LEU A 286 0.23 13.18 -1.97
CA LEU A 286 1.14 12.98 -3.11
C LEU A 286 1.79 14.30 -3.55
N GLY A 287 1.00 15.38 -3.63
CA GLY A 287 1.53 16.71 -3.92
C GLY A 287 2.55 17.18 -2.87
N GLY A 288 2.28 16.91 -1.60
CA GLY A 288 3.20 17.20 -0.50
C GLY A 288 4.50 16.39 -0.59
N ALA A 289 4.41 15.09 -0.91
CA ALA A 289 5.58 14.23 -1.09
C ALA A 289 6.48 14.69 -2.24
N ILE A 290 5.86 15.05 -3.39
CA ILE A 290 6.59 15.64 -4.52
C ILE A 290 7.23 16.96 -4.11
N GLY A 291 6.47 17.83 -3.40
CA GLY A 291 6.97 19.11 -2.91
C GLY A 291 8.17 18.96 -1.97
N ILE A 292 8.18 17.98 -1.08
CA ILE A 292 9.33 17.67 -0.22
C ILE A 292 10.57 17.38 -1.05
N GLY A 293 10.47 16.44 -2.00
CA GLY A 293 11.62 16.06 -2.84
C GLY A 293 12.09 17.21 -3.71
N PHE A 294 11.17 17.91 -4.39
CA PHE A 294 11.50 18.97 -5.32
C PHE A 294 12.10 20.22 -4.65
N PHE A 295 11.50 20.68 -3.55
CA PHE A 295 12.03 21.84 -2.83
C PHE A 295 13.30 21.52 -2.04
N ALA A 296 13.55 20.24 -1.73
CA ALA A 296 14.83 19.81 -1.15
C ALA A 296 16.02 20.04 -2.10
N ILE A 297 15.83 19.99 -3.42
CA ILE A 297 16.91 20.14 -4.40
C ILE A 297 17.66 21.46 -4.19
N PRO A 298 17.04 22.65 -4.37
CA PRO A 298 17.74 23.92 -4.14
C PRO A 298 18.10 24.13 -2.66
N TYR A 299 17.29 23.66 -1.71
CA TYR A 299 17.58 23.83 -0.29
C TYR A 299 18.86 23.13 0.14
N LEU A 300 19.04 21.87 -0.24
CA LEU A 300 20.24 21.08 0.09
C LEU A 300 21.45 21.52 -0.74
N PHE A 301 21.24 21.96 -1.98
CA PHE A 301 22.32 22.55 -2.77
C PHE A 301 22.94 23.77 -2.07
N ALA A 302 22.10 24.61 -1.45
CA ALA A 302 22.57 25.75 -0.65
C ALA A 302 23.13 25.36 0.74
N ASN A 303 22.93 24.11 1.18
CA ASN A 303 23.34 23.61 2.50
C ASN A 303 24.15 22.29 2.38
N PRO A 304 25.36 22.30 1.80
CA PRO A 304 26.11 21.11 1.43
C PRO A 304 26.46 20.19 2.62
N ASN A 305 26.62 20.75 3.82
CA ASN A 305 26.97 19.95 5.02
C ASN A 305 25.92 18.87 5.37
N ILE A 306 24.70 19.01 4.88
CA ILE A 306 23.57 18.13 5.13
C ILE A 306 23.28 17.30 3.89
N ALA A 307 23.58 17.85 2.73
CA ALA A 307 23.38 17.20 1.44
C ALA A 307 24.09 15.84 1.34
N ASP A 308 25.25 15.66 1.98
CA ASP A 308 26.01 14.41 1.94
C ASP A 308 25.22 13.21 2.46
N THR A 309 24.48 13.38 3.56
CA THR A 309 23.62 12.29 4.11
C THR A 309 22.52 11.91 3.12
N VAL A 310 21.84 12.93 2.56
CA VAL A 310 20.72 12.72 1.63
C VAL A 310 21.21 12.21 0.27
N ASN A 311 22.36 12.65 -0.21
CA ASN A 311 22.95 12.17 -1.46
C ASN A 311 23.32 10.68 -1.40
N ASN A 312 23.77 10.21 -0.23
CA ASN A 312 24.07 8.79 0.01
C ASN A 312 22.79 7.96 0.21
N GLU A 313 21.80 8.51 0.92
CA GLU A 313 20.53 7.87 1.23
C GLU A 313 19.33 8.80 0.94
N PRO A 314 18.91 8.95 -0.33
CA PRO A 314 17.86 9.89 -0.71
C PRO A 314 16.50 9.65 -0.03
N GLU A 315 16.21 8.40 0.36
CA GLU A 315 15.01 8.07 1.12
C GLU A 315 14.96 8.74 2.52
N GLN A 316 16.07 9.35 2.98
CA GLN A 316 16.13 10.09 4.25
C GLN A 316 15.83 11.60 4.10
N VAL A 317 15.54 12.11 2.90
CA VAL A 317 15.34 13.54 2.65
C VAL A 317 14.31 14.17 3.58
N PHE A 318 13.16 13.51 3.80
CA PHE A 318 12.14 14.00 4.73
C PHE A 318 12.62 14.03 6.18
N ILE A 319 13.36 13.00 6.61
CA ILE A 319 13.89 12.91 7.98
C ILE A 319 14.84 14.07 8.25
N GLU A 320 15.80 14.30 7.36
CA GLU A 320 16.79 15.35 7.51
C GLU A 320 16.14 16.75 7.47
N LEU A 321 15.21 17.00 6.54
CA LEU A 321 14.47 18.26 6.50
C LEU A 321 13.66 18.50 7.78
N ALA A 322 13.00 17.48 8.32
CA ALA A 322 12.21 17.59 9.53
C ALA A 322 13.10 17.96 10.76
N LYS A 323 14.28 17.35 10.87
CA LYS A 323 15.27 17.64 11.94
C LYS A 323 15.82 19.06 11.85
N LEU A 324 15.99 19.59 10.65
CA LEU A 324 16.61 20.89 10.41
C LEU A 324 15.66 22.06 10.57
N LEU A 325 14.45 21.92 10.02
CA LEU A 325 13.51 23.04 9.90
C LEU A 325 12.67 23.25 11.14
N PHE A 326 12.53 22.22 11.97
CA PHE A 326 11.60 22.28 13.10
C PHE A 326 12.32 22.08 14.43
N ASN A 327 11.75 22.70 15.49
CA ASN A 327 12.22 22.40 16.84
C ASN A 327 11.98 20.91 17.16
N PRO A 328 12.72 20.32 18.12
CA PRO A 328 12.68 18.87 18.37
C PRO A 328 11.29 18.29 18.70
N TRP A 329 10.37 19.06 19.29
CA TRP A 329 9.00 18.61 19.56
C TRP A 329 8.18 18.47 18.29
N ILE A 330 8.22 19.49 17.42
CA ILE A 330 7.51 19.46 16.12
C ILE A 330 8.15 18.41 15.22
N ALA A 331 9.48 18.37 15.14
CA ALA A 331 10.20 17.36 14.40
C ALA A 331 9.77 15.94 14.82
N GLY A 332 9.69 15.65 16.13
CA GLY A 332 9.25 14.37 16.63
C GLY A 332 7.81 14.01 16.24
N ILE A 333 6.88 14.98 16.21
CA ILE A 333 5.52 14.77 15.72
C ILE A 333 5.52 14.47 14.23
N LEU A 334 6.26 15.24 13.40
CA LEU A 334 6.36 15.03 11.95
C LEU A 334 7.01 13.69 11.63
N LEU A 335 8.05 13.31 12.35
CA LEU A 335 8.74 12.03 12.17
C LEU A 335 7.88 10.85 12.64
N SER A 336 6.98 11.06 13.62
CA SER A 336 5.96 10.06 13.95
C SER A 336 5.01 9.77 12.78
N ALA A 337 4.91 10.66 11.77
CA ALA A 337 4.15 10.38 10.56
C ALA A 337 4.79 9.31 9.68
N ILE A 338 6.12 9.15 9.67
CA ILE A 338 6.78 8.01 9.00
C ILE A 338 6.38 6.71 9.71
N LEU A 339 6.48 6.70 11.05
CA LEU A 339 6.08 5.53 11.82
C LEU A 339 4.59 5.23 11.63
N ALA A 340 3.75 6.26 11.53
CA ALA A 340 2.33 6.14 11.24
C ALA A 340 2.08 5.48 9.87
N ALA A 341 2.79 5.92 8.83
CA ALA A 341 2.69 5.36 7.48
C ALA A 341 3.16 3.90 7.42
N VAL A 342 4.26 3.59 8.09
CA VAL A 342 4.77 2.21 8.22
C VAL A 342 3.76 1.33 8.96
N MET A 343 3.29 1.78 10.12
CA MET A 343 2.41 1.01 10.98
C MET A 343 1.06 0.74 10.35
N SER A 344 0.43 1.73 9.69
CA SER A 344 -0.88 1.58 9.03
C SER A 344 -0.85 0.54 7.93
N THR A 345 0.16 0.60 7.06
CA THR A 345 0.27 -0.33 5.94
C THR A 345 0.69 -1.72 6.40
N LEU A 346 1.72 -1.82 7.24
CA LEU A 346 2.21 -3.11 7.74
C LEU A 346 1.13 -3.87 8.53
N SER A 347 0.37 -3.19 9.38
CA SER A 347 -0.73 -3.81 10.12
C SER A 347 -1.84 -4.32 9.20
N ALA A 348 -2.18 -3.55 8.18
CA ALA A 348 -3.17 -3.94 7.19
C ALA A 348 -2.74 -5.19 6.41
N GLN A 349 -1.49 -5.25 5.99
CA GLN A 349 -0.90 -6.37 5.26
C GLN A 349 -0.79 -7.63 6.12
N LEU A 350 -0.31 -7.49 7.35
CA LEU A 350 -0.23 -8.60 8.32
C LEU A 350 -1.60 -9.18 8.61
N LEU A 351 -2.62 -8.34 8.75
CA LEU A 351 -3.99 -8.77 9.00
C LEU A 351 -4.58 -9.52 7.81
N ILE A 352 -4.45 -9.01 6.59
CA ILE A 352 -4.96 -9.68 5.39
C ILE A 352 -4.25 -11.02 5.16
N SER A 353 -2.93 -11.06 5.31
CA SER A 353 -2.16 -12.29 5.17
C SER A 353 -2.56 -13.34 6.23
N SER A 354 -2.70 -12.93 7.49
CA SER A 354 -3.14 -13.82 8.57
C SER A 354 -4.58 -14.32 8.34
N SER A 355 -5.46 -13.46 7.79
CA SER A 355 -6.84 -13.83 7.45
C SER A 355 -6.88 -14.86 6.32
N SER A 356 -6.02 -14.72 5.30
CA SER A 356 -5.89 -15.70 4.22
C SER A 356 -5.43 -17.06 4.74
N ILE A 357 -4.47 -17.09 5.66
CA ILE A 357 -4.06 -18.36 6.28
C ILE A 357 -5.22 -18.96 7.09
N THR A 358 -5.88 -18.15 7.89
CA THR A 358 -6.91 -18.62 8.83
C THR A 358 -8.19 -19.06 8.14
N GLU A 359 -8.75 -18.22 7.27
CA GLU A 359 -10.03 -18.50 6.60
C GLU A 359 -9.82 -19.39 5.38
N ASP A 360 -8.79 -19.08 4.55
CA ASP A 360 -8.66 -19.72 3.25
C ASP A 360 -7.92 -21.06 3.31
N PHE A 361 -6.87 -21.18 4.16
CA PHE A 361 -6.16 -22.44 4.33
C PHE A 361 -6.70 -23.27 5.50
N TYR A 362 -6.65 -22.74 6.72
CA TYR A 362 -6.94 -23.54 7.91
C TYR A 362 -8.40 -23.98 7.96
N LYS A 363 -9.35 -23.05 7.98
CA LYS A 363 -10.79 -23.34 7.97
C LYS A 363 -11.21 -23.98 6.65
N GLY A 364 -10.62 -23.55 5.55
CA GLY A 364 -10.92 -24.07 4.23
C GLY A 364 -10.55 -25.55 4.03
N PHE A 365 -9.44 -26.05 4.61
CA PHE A 365 -8.90 -27.38 4.29
C PHE A 365 -8.59 -28.23 5.51
N ILE A 366 -8.06 -27.63 6.59
CA ILE A 366 -7.53 -28.41 7.73
C ILE A 366 -8.64 -28.68 8.72
N ARG A 367 -9.40 -27.66 9.11
CA ARG A 367 -10.44 -27.75 10.14
C ARG A 367 -11.67 -26.92 9.83
N PRO A 368 -12.55 -27.40 8.92
CA PRO A 368 -13.77 -26.67 8.50
C PRO A 368 -14.70 -26.27 9.63
N ASN A 369 -14.72 -27.04 10.73
CA ASN A 369 -15.57 -26.83 11.91
C ASN A 369 -14.80 -26.17 13.06
N ALA A 370 -13.71 -25.43 12.78
CA ALA A 370 -12.98 -24.68 13.81
C ALA A 370 -13.88 -23.63 14.46
N SER A 371 -13.74 -23.45 15.78
CA SER A 371 -14.50 -22.43 16.49
C SER A 371 -14.02 -21.01 16.14
N GLU A 372 -14.90 -20.01 16.21
CA GLU A 372 -14.58 -18.59 15.98
C GLU A 372 -13.40 -18.14 16.85
N LYS A 373 -13.36 -18.56 18.12
CA LYS A 373 -12.28 -18.24 19.05
C LYS A 373 -10.94 -18.83 18.60
N GLU A 374 -10.95 -20.08 18.12
CA GLU A 374 -9.76 -20.75 17.58
C GLU A 374 -9.23 -20.02 16.34
N LEU A 375 -10.11 -19.64 15.41
CA LEU A 375 -9.74 -18.92 14.21
C LEU A 375 -9.14 -17.54 14.50
N VAL A 376 -9.70 -16.77 15.43
CA VAL A 376 -9.16 -15.47 15.84
C VAL A 376 -7.77 -15.64 16.48
N TRP A 377 -7.59 -16.66 17.34
CA TRP A 377 -6.26 -16.90 17.95
C TRP A 377 -5.23 -17.36 16.92
N LEU A 378 -5.62 -18.23 16.00
CA LEU A 378 -4.74 -18.63 14.90
C LEU A 378 -4.34 -17.42 14.06
N GLY A 379 -5.28 -16.52 13.73
CA GLY A 379 -4.99 -15.28 13.01
C GLY A 379 -3.92 -14.45 13.72
N ARG A 380 -4.04 -14.27 15.03
CA ARG A 380 -3.03 -13.57 15.83
C ARG A 380 -1.63 -14.21 15.75
N ILE A 381 -1.57 -15.53 15.88
CA ILE A 381 -0.29 -16.27 15.76
C ILE A 381 0.30 -16.09 14.38
N MET A 382 -0.52 -16.13 13.32
CA MET A 382 -0.04 -15.94 11.94
C MET A 382 0.49 -14.53 11.67
N VAL A 383 -0.04 -13.50 12.34
CA VAL A 383 0.57 -12.16 12.31
C VAL A 383 2.04 -12.21 12.75
N LEU A 384 2.34 -12.93 13.83
CA LEU A 384 3.73 -13.06 14.32
C LEU A 384 4.61 -13.85 13.35
N VAL A 385 4.07 -14.91 12.73
CA VAL A 385 4.83 -15.75 11.77
C VAL A 385 5.20 -14.91 10.53
N ILE A 386 4.23 -14.18 9.96
CA ILE A 386 4.48 -13.37 8.76
C ILE A 386 5.43 -12.21 9.09
N ALA A 387 5.28 -11.59 10.25
CA ALA A 387 6.18 -10.54 10.71
C ALA A 387 7.61 -11.05 10.87
N ALA A 388 7.81 -12.26 11.39
CA ALA A 388 9.14 -12.86 11.50
C ALA A 388 9.78 -13.10 10.12
N LEU A 389 9.01 -13.57 9.13
CA LEU A 389 9.47 -13.72 7.75
C LEU A 389 9.81 -12.35 7.11
N ALA A 390 8.99 -11.33 7.35
CA ALA A 390 9.26 -9.97 6.86
C ALA A 390 10.54 -9.39 7.48
N ILE A 391 10.77 -9.58 8.79
CA ILE A 391 12.01 -9.19 9.46
C ILE A 391 13.21 -9.93 8.87
N TRP A 392 13.06 -11.22 8.57
CA TRP A 392 14.13 -11.99 7.95
C TRP A 392 14.53 -11.44 6.56
N ILE A 393 13.55 -11.07 5.72
CA ILE A 393 13.82 -10.44 4.41
C ILE A 393 14.43 -9.05 4.59
N ALA A 394 14.03 -8.32 5.61
CA ALA A 394 14.46 -6.93 5.87
C ALA A 394 15.86 -6.83 6.49
N GLN A 395 16.61 -7.93 6.67
CA GLN A 395 17.95 -7.90 7.29
C GLN A 395 19.02 -7.17 6.46
N ASP A 396 18.83 -7.07 5.14
CA ASP A 396 19.73 -6.32 4.26
C ASP A 396 19.49 -4.80 4.41
N GLU A 397 20.43 -4.11 5.05
CA GLU A 397 20.40 -2.65 5.27
C GLU A 397 20.44 -1.83 3.97
N ASN A 398 20.97 -2.41 2.88
CA ASN A 398 21.01 -1.76 1.57
C ASN A 398 19.66 -1.77 0.84
N SER A 399 18.69 -2.50 1.38
CA SER A 399 17.34 -2.54 0.81
C SER A 399 16.73 -1.14 0.70
N LYS A 400 16.14 -0.86 -0.46
CA LYS A 400 15.42 0.40 -0.71
C LYS A 400 13.92 0.16 -0.54
N VAL A 401 13.27 1.02 0.26
CA VAL A 401 11.84 0.94 0.55
C VAL A 401 11.02 0.95 -0.73
N LEU A 402 11.31 1.93 -1.62
CA LEU A 402 10.57 2.07 -2.87
C LEU A 402 10.68 0.83 -3.77
N LYS A 403 11.85 0.19 -3.84
CA LYS A 403 12.06 -1.00 -4.69
C LYS A 403 11.31 -2.23 -4.21
N LEU A 404 11.26 -2.46 -2.89
CA LEU A 404 10.48 -3.55 -2.31
C LEU A 404 8.98 -3.35 -2.55
N VAL A 405 8.53 -2.09 -2.41
CA VAL A 405 7.13 -1.72 -2.69
C VAL A 405 6.81 -1.90 -4.17
N GLU A 406 7.66 -1.38 -5.07
CA GLU A 406 7.52 -1.49 -6.53
C GLU A 406 7.26 -2.94 -6.95
N PHE A 407 8.09 -3.87 -6.50
CA PHE A 407 7.96 -5.29 -6.82
C PHE A 407 6.67 -5.92 -6.28
N ALA A 408 6.36 -5.70 -5.00
CA ALA A 408 5.15 -6.25 -4.39
C ALA A 408 3.87 -5.66 -4.98
N TRP A 409 3.89 -4.35 -5.27
CA TRP A 409 2.80 -3.63 -5.92
C TRP A 409 2.52 -4.16 -7.33
N ALA A 410 3.59 -4.41 -8.11
CA ALA A 410 3.49 -5.05 -9.42
C ALA A 410 2.90 -6.46 -9.32
N GLY A 411 3.35 -7.23 -8.34
CA GLY A 411 2.87 -8.59 -8.12
C GLY A 411 1.37 -8.66 -7.89
N PHE A 412 0.85 -7.84 -6.99
CA PHE A 412 -0.59 -7.76 -6.74
C PHE A 412 -1.36 -7.18 -7.91
N GLY A 413 -0.87 -6.08 -8.49
CA GLY A 413 -1.50 -5.42 -9.63
C GLY A 413 -1.65 -6.37 -10.81
N SER A 414 -0.61 -7.15 -11.11
CA SER A 414 -0.59 -8.08 -12.23
C SER A 414 -1.40 -9.36 -11.98
N ALA A 415 -1.32 -9.92 -10.77
CA ALA A 415 -2.02 -11.15 -10.44
C ALA A 415 -3.53 -10.95 -10.23
N PHE A 416 -3.92 -9.88 -9.51
CA PHE A 416 -5.31 -9.67 -9.11
C PHE A 416 -6.02 -8.58 -9.89
N GLY A 417 -5.31 -7.55 -10.38
CA GLY A 417 -5.94 -6.42 -11.09
C GLY A 417 -6.84 -6.87 -12.23
N PRO A 418 -6.33 -7.60 -13.22
CA PRO A 418 -7.15 -8.14 -14.30
C PRO A 418 -8.28 -9.04 -13.79
N VAL A 419 -7.98 -9.91 -12.81
CA VAL A 419 -8.97 -10.87 -12.30
C VAL A 419 -10.12 -10.16 -11.60
N VAL A 420 -9.84 -9.14 -10.79
CA VAL A 420 -10.89 -8.33 -10.15
C VAL A 420 -11.74 -7.62 -11.20
N LEU A 421 -11.10 -6.94 -12.17
CA LEU A 421 -11.83 -6.24 -13.21
C LEU A 421 -12.71 -7.19 -14.02
N PHE A 422 -12.14 -8.24 -14.60
CA PHE A 422 -12.92 -9.18 -15.40
C PHE A 422 -14.00 -9.91 -14.60
N SER A 423 -13.75 -10.24 -13.32
CA SER A 423 -14.75 -10.89 -12.45
C SER A 423 -15.98 -10.02 -12.20
N LEU A 424 -15.81 -8.69 -12.19
CA LEU A 424 -16.88 -7.71 -11.92
C LEU A 424 -17.58 -7.20 -13.18
N PHE A 425 -16.93 -7.29 -14.35
CA PHE A 425 -17.43 -6.69 -15.59
C PHE A 425 -17.68 -7.66 -16.73
N TRP A 426 -17.08 -8.86 -16.67
CA TRP A 426 -17.20 -9.82 -17.76
C TRP A 426 -17.89 -11.13 -17.34
N LYS A 427 -19.18 -11.22 -17.67
CA LYS A 427 -20.04 -12.35 -17.31
C LYS A 427 -19.52 -13.70 -17.81
N ARG A 428 -18.80 -13.72 -18.98
CA ARG A 428 -18.25 -14.92 -19.62
C ARG A 428 -16.99 -15.48 -18.94
N MET A 429 -16.37 -14.72 -18.04
CA MET A 429 -15.16 -15.15 -17.33
C MET A 429 -15.37 -16.46 -16.59
N THR A 430 -14.39 -17.38 -16.69
CA THR A 430 -14.42 -18.71 -16.03
C THR A 430 -13.39 -18.81 -14.90
N SER A 431 -13.54 -19.80 -14.03
CA SER A 431 -12.57 -20.09 -12.96
C SER A 431 -11.19 -20.43 -13.50
N SER A 432 -11.14 -21.19 -14.61
CA SER A 432 -9.88 -21.52 -15.28
C SER A 432 -9.20 -20.28 -15.85
N GLY A 433 -9.99 -19.33 -16.41
CA GLY A 433 -9.50 -18.04 -16.85
C GLY A 433 -8.96 -17.20 -15.70
N ALA A 434 -9.67 -17.15 -14.56
CA ALA A 434 -9.19 -16.48 -13.36
C ALA A 434 -7.87 -17.04 -12.86
N MET A 435 -7.76 -18.37 -12.78
CA MET A 435 -6.55 -19.08 -12.42
C MET A 435 -5.38 -18.76 -13.35
N ALA A 436 -5.61 -18.85 -14.66
CA ALA A 436 -4.59 -18.55 -15.66
C ALA A 436 -4.08 -17.10 -15.53
N GLY A 437 -5.02 -16.14 -15.37
CA GLY A 437 -4.65 -14.73 -15.21
C GLY A 437 -3.81 -14.47 -13.96
N MET A 438 -4.19 -15.04 -12.81
CA MET A 438 -3.42 -14.93 -11.57
C MET A 438 -2.01 -15.48 -11.73
N LEU A 439 -1.88 -16.69 -12.26
CA LEU A 439 -0.58 -17.36 -12.38
C LEU A 439 0.30 -16.66 -13.42
N VAL A 440 -0.22 -16.34 -14.60
CA VAL A 440 0.54 -15.64 -15.65
C VAL A 440 0.96 -14.26 -15.18
N GLY A 441 0.06 -13.49 -14.54
CA GLY A 441 0.37 -12.18 -13.99
C GLY A 441 1.48 -12.23 -12.95
N ALA A 442 1.36 -13.12 -11.95
CA ALA A 442 2.36 -13.30 -10.90
C ALA A 442 3.71 -13.77 -11.44
N VAL A 443 3.71 -14.82 -12.28
CA VAL A 443 4.94 -15.40 -12.87
C VAL A 443 5.66 -14.38 -13.74
N THR A 444 4.91 -13.56 -14.51
CA THR A 444 5.52 -12.53 -15.36
C THR A 444 6.30 -11.52 -14.52
N VAL A 445 5.80 -11.09 -13.36
CA VAL A 445 6.50 -10.14 -12.49
C VAL A 445 7.82 -10.72 -12.00
N PHE A 446 7.85 -11.98 -11.57
CA PHE A 446 9.09 -12.64 -11.16
C PHE A 446 10.07 -12.86 -12.32
N ALA A 447 9.56 -13.28 -13.47
CA ALA A 447 10.39 -13.68 -14.60
C ALA A 447 10.86 -12.51 -15.48
N TRP A 448 10.20 -11.34 -15.43
CA TRP A 448 10.43 -10.25 -16.40
C TRP A 448 11.89 -9.82 -16.44
N LYS A 449 12.49 -9.53 -15.30
CA LYS A 449 13.89 -9.08 -15.21
C LYS A 449 14.91 -10.20 -15.48
N GLU A 450 14.49 -11.47 -15.37
CA GLU A 450 15.35 -12.63 -15.64
C GLU A 450 15.35 -13.01 -17.13
N VAL A 451 14.21 -12.79 -17.82
CA VAL A 451 14.01 -13.22 -19.21
C VAL A 451 14.38 -12.12 -20.22
N VAL A 452 14.10 -10.87 -19.87
CA VAL A 452 14.36 -9.74 -20.76
C VAL A 452 15.84 -9.33 -20.66
N PRO A 453 16.55 -9.24 -21.81
CA PRO A 453 17.96 -8.85 -21.78
C PRO A 453 18.18 -7.44 -21.20
N ALA A 454 19.17 -7.31 -20.33
CA ALA A 454 19.44 -6.08 -19.57
C ALA A 454 19.87 -4.88 -20.45
N ASP A 455 20.35 -5.13 -21.65
CA ASP A 455 20.78 -4.15 -22.64
C ASP A 455 19.62 -3.57 -23.49
N THR A 456 18.41 -4.07 -23.30
CA THR A 456 17.23 -3.60 -24.03
C THR A 456 16.42 -2.57 -23.26
N ASP A 457 15.72 -1.68 -23.97
CA ASP A 457 14.79 -0.73 -23.32
C ASP A 457 13.62 -1.45 -22.66
N TRP A 458 13.25 -2.65 -23.07
CA TRP A 458 12.23 -3.48 -22.46
C TRP A 458 12.60 -3.92 -21.05
N PHE A 459 13.88 -4.07 -20.73
CA PHE A 459 14.34 -4.37 -19.37
C PHE A 459 13.99 -3.26 -18.37
N LYS A 460 13.94 -2.01 -18.86
CA LYS A 460 13.60 -0.82 -18.04
C LYS A 460 12.09 -0.68 -17.80
N VAL A 461 11.26 -1.42 -18.57
CA VAL A 461 9.81 -1.36 -18.41
C VAL A 461 9.40 -1.95 -17.06
N TYR A 462 8.53 -1.23 -16.36
CA TYR A 462 7.97 -1.69 -15.10
C TYR A 462 7.20 -3.01 -15.31
N GLU A 463 7.55 -4.04 -14.57
CA GLU A 463 7.04 -5.41 -14.73
C GLU A 463 5.52 -5.53 -14.56
N MET A 464 4.88 -4.54 -13.96
CA MET A 464 3.43 -4.43 -13.89
C MET A 464 2.79 -4.39 -15.28
N ILE A 465 3.39 -3.68 -16.24
CA ILE A 465 2.83 -3.51 -17.58
C ILE A 465 2.70 -4.87 -18.28
N PRO A 466 3.79 -5.65 -18.49
CA PRO A 466 3.66 -6.97 -19.08
C PRO A 466 2.85 -7.93 -18.22
N GLY A 467 3.00 -7.91 -16.89
CA GLY A 467 2.25 -8.79 -15.98
C GLY A 467 0.73 -8.57 -16.07
N PHE A 468 0.28 -7.31 -16.02
CA PHE A 468 -1.14 -6.97 -16.16
C PHE A 468 -1.68 -7.32 -17.55
N THR A 469 -0.90 -7.06 -18.61
CA THR A 469 -1.29 -7.32 -19.99
C THR A 469 -1.39 -8.82 -20.25
N PHE A 470 -0.36 -9.59 -19.92
CA PHE A 470 -0.36 -11.05 -20.17
C PHE A 470 -1.37 -11.76 -19.25
N GLY A 471 -1.54 -11.30 -18.00
CA GLY A 471 -2.60 -11.77 -17.13
C GLY A 471 -3.99 -11.56 -17.75
N SER A 472 -4.26 -10.36 -18.29
CA SER A 472 -5.52 -10.05 -18.99
C SER A 472 -5.74 -10.94 -20.21
N LEU A 473 -4.71 -11.11 -21.04
CA LEU A 473 -4.78 -11.99 -22.23
C LEU A 473 -5.03 -13.44 -21.82
N ALA A 474 -4.36 -13.95 -20.80
CA ALA A 474 -4.58 -15.29 -20.29
C ALA A 474 -6.02 -15.50 -19.80
N ILE A 475 -6.61 -14.52 -19.10
CA ILE A 475 -8.02 -14.56 -18.70
C ILE A 475 -8.92 -14.70 -19.93
N ILE A 476 -8.72 -13.85 -20.93
CA ILE A 476 -9.58 -13.83 -22.12
C ILE A 476 -9.45 -15.14 -22.90
N VAL A 477 -8.23 -15.55 -23.23
CA VAL A 477 -7.99 -16.75 -24.05
C VAL A 477 -8.51 -18.01 -23.33
N VAL A 478 -8.12 -18.22 -22.08
CA VAL A 478 -8.52 -19.42 -21.34
C VAL A 478 -10.02 -19.43 -21.07
N SER A 479 -10.63 -18.28 -20.76
CA SER A 479 -12.08 -18.23 -20.57
C SER A 479 -12.84 -18.53 -21.87
N LEU A 480 -12.37 -18.08 -23.02
CA LEU A 480 -13.03 -18.36 -24.31
C LEU A 480 -12.89 -19.82 -24.73
N LEU A 481 -11.74 -20.43 -24.44
CA LEU A 481 -11.45 -21.84 -24.77
C LEU A 481 -12.09 -22.83 -23.79
N SER A 482 -12.42 -22.43 -22.57
CA SER A 482 -13.09 -23.28 -21.57
C SER A 482 -14.61 -23.27 -21.71
N SER A 483 -15.27 -24.23 -21.07
CA SER A 483 -16.74 -24.32 -21.02
C SER A 483 -17.34 -23.02 -20.49
N LYS A 484 -18.55 -22.67 -20.92
CA LYS A 484 -19.28 -21.51 -20.40
C LYS A 484 -19.54 -21.70 -18.89
N PRO A 485 -19.56 -20.60 -18.12
CA PRO A 485 -19.98 -20.67 -16.73
C PRO A 485 -21.39 -21.29 -16.60
N GLU A 486 -21.62 -21.99 -15.49
CA GLU A 486 -22.93 -22.54 -15.16
C GLU A 486 -23.99 -21.44 -15.01
N GLN A 487 -25.26 -21.77 -15.22
CA GLN A 487 -26.34 -20.80 -15.23
C GLN A 487 -26.47 -20.06 -13.89
N ASP A 488 -26.28 -20.76 -12.76
CA ASP A 488 -26.30 -20.17 -11.41
C ASP A 488 -25.25 -19.07 -11.21
N VAL A 489 -24.06 -19.25 -11.81
CA VAL A 489 -22.97 -18.24 -11.79
C VAL A 489 -23.38 -17.02 -12.60
N LEU A 490 -24.02 -17.23 -13.77
CA LEU A 490 -24.52 -16.16 -14.62
C LEU A 490 -25.65 -15.37 -13.95
N ASP A 491 -26.58 -16.07 -13.30
CA ASP A 491 -27.71 -15.48 -12.58
C ASP A 491 -27.25 -14.68 -11.36
N THR A 492 -26.24 -15.19 -10.63
CA THR A 492 -25.63 -14.48 -9.50
C THR A 492 -24.96 -13.20 -9.96
N PHE A 493 -24.27 -13.21 -11.12
CA PHE A 493 -23.69 -12.02 -11.71
C PHE A 493 -24.74 -10.96 -12.04
N ASP A 494 -25.85 -11.35 -12.69
CA ASP A 494 -26.93 -10.42 -13.04
C ASP A 494 -27.63 -9.85 -11.79
N LYS A 495 -27.85 -10.69 -10.76
CA LYS A 495 -28.38 -10.25 -9.46
C LYS A 495 -27.48 -9.22 -8.80
N ALA A 496 -26.16 -9.47 -8.79
CA ALA A 496 -25.20 -8.54 -8.19
C ALA A 496 -25.13 -7.20 -8.94
N GLU A 497 -25.21 -7.22 -10.28
CA GLU A 497 -25.22 -6.00 -11.09
C GLU A 497 -26.52 -5.18 -10.86
N LYS A 498 -27.68 -5.87 -10.78
CA LYS A 498 -28.95 -5.25 -10.47
C LYS A 498 -28.95 -4.63 -9.07
N ALA A 499 -28.53 -5.38 -8.06
CA ALA A 499 -28.43 -4.89 -6.69
C ALA A 499 -27.48 -3.70 -6.54
N TYR A 500 -26.36 -3.69 -7.28
CA TYR A 500 -25.47 -2.54 -7.31
C TYR A 500 -26.13 -1.29 -7.90
N LYS A 501 -26.90 -1.44 -9.01
CA LYS A 501 -27.62 -0.32 -9.62
C LYS A 501 -28.68 0.26 -8.69
N GLU A 502 -29.37 -0.60 -7.92
CA GLU A 502 -30.39 -0.20 -6.95
C GLU A 502 -29.79 0.45 -5.69
N ALA A 503 -28.56 0.04 -5.29
CA ALA A 503 -27.87 0.57 -4.11
C ALA A 503 -27.16 1.92 -4.34
N LYS A 504 -26.94 2.33 -5.59
CA LYS A 504 -26.28 3.57 -5.99
C LYS A 504 -27.20 4.77 -5.88
#